data_9d9bce81623a2ff7a4b066ddb5e56e70
#
_entry.id   9d9bce81623a2ff7a4b066ddb5e56e70
#
_cell.length_a   1.000
_cell.length_b   1.000
_cell.length_c   1.000
_cell.angle_alpha   90.00
_cell.angle_beta   90.00
_cell.angle_gamma   90.00
#
_symmetry.space_group_name_H-M   'P 1'
#
loop_
_entity.id
_entity.type
_entity.pdbx_description
1 polymer ?
#
loop_
_entity_poly.entity_id
_entity_poly.type
_entity_poly.pdbx_seq_one_letter_code
_entity_poly.pdbx_strand_id
1 'polypeptide(L)' 'MAKESHTKAAELHGAAAASHKAAADKHGKGNHDEAHAESSKAHSSSQAAHKASTDAHGKSATSAKK' A
#
# COMPACT_ATOMS: atom_id res chain seq x y z
N MET A 1 -13.79 11.81 -6.34
CA MET A 1 -13.07 12.47 -7.43
C MET A 1 -11.71 11.86 -7.65
N ALA A 2 -11.21 11.90 -8.87
CA ALA A 2 -9.94 11.24 -9.22
C ALA A 2 -8.75 11.73 -8.39
N LYS A 3 -8.65 13.04 -8.16
CA LYS A 3 -7.55 13.60 -7.39
C LYS A 3 -7.51 13.00 -5.98
N GLU A 4 -8.64 12.95 -5.32
CA GLU A 4 -8.72 12.43 -3.95
C GLU A 4 -8.44 10.94 -3.91
N SER A 5 -8.92 10.20 -4.91
CA SER A 5 -8.66 8.76 -5.00
C SER A 5 -7.18 8.48 -5.20
N HIS A 6 -6.51 9.26 -6.03
CA HIS A 6 -5.07 9.11 -6.22
C HIS A 6 -4.28 9.49 -4.98
N THR A 7 -4.72 10.54 -4.26
CA THR A 7 -4.08 10.93 -3.01
C THR A 7 -4.19 9.81 -1.98
N LYS A 8 -5.37 9.20 -1.87
CA LYS A 8 -5.57 8.08 -0.95
C LYS A 8 -4.71 6.88 -1.34
N ALA A 9 -4.63 6.59 -2.63
CA ALA A 9 -3.78 5.50 -3.10
C ALA A 9 -2.32 5.74 -2.74
N ALA A 10 -1.84 6.98 -2.90
CA ALA A 10 -0.47 7.33 -2.55
C ALA A 10 -0.20 7.12 -1.06
N GLU A 11 -1.14 7.51 -0.21
CA GLU A 11 -1.01 7.32 1.24
C GLU A 11 -0.94 5.84 1.60
N LEU A 12 -1.79 5.02 0.99
CA LEU A 12 -1.82 3.59 1.27
C LEU A 12 -0.57 2.88 0.75
N HIS A 13 -0.06 3.29 -0.42
CA HIS A 13 1.20 2.76 -0.93
C HIS A 13 2.37 3.14 -0.04
N GLY A 14 2.36 4.37 0.52
CA GLY A 14 3.37 4.80 1.47
C GLY A 14 3.35 3.96 2.75
N ALA A 15 2.16 3.66 3.26
CA ALA A 15 2.01 2.81 4.45
C ALA A 15 2.51 1.39 4.17
N ALA A 16 2.21 0.84 2.99
CA ALA A 16 2.68 -0.48 2.60
C ALA A 16 4.20 -0.51 2.50
N ALA A 17 4.81 0.52 1.92
CA ALA A 17 6.26 0.61 1.82
C ALA A 17 6.91 0.64 3.19
N ALA A 18 6.33 1.40 4.14
CA ALA A 18 6.85 1.48 5.50
C ALA A 18 6.78 0.12 6.20
N SER A 19 5.69 -0.61 6.03
CA SER A 19 5.54 -1.94 6.63
C SER A 19 6.52 -2.95 6.04
N HIS A 20 6.74 -2.90 4.72
CA HIS A 20 7.72 -3.77 4.08
C HIS A 20 9.13 -3.48 4.56
N LYS A 21 9.46 -2.21 4.73
CA LYS A 21 10.77 -1.81 5.24
C LYS A 21 10.96 -2.30 6.67
N ALA A 22 9.93 -2.18 7.50
CA ALA A 22 9.99 -2.68 8.88
C ALA A 22 10.22 -4.19 8.92
N ALA A 23 9.55 -4.93 8.03
CA ALA A 23 9.74 -6.38 7.94
C ALA A 23 11.19 -6.72 7.56
N ALA A 24 11.75 -6.01 6.58
CA ALA A 24 13.13 -6.23 6.15
C ALA A 24 14.11 -5.94 7.29
N ASP A 25 13.90 -4.85 8.03
CA ASP A 25 14.75 -4.49 9.16
C ASP A 25 14.71 -5.55 10.25
N LYS A 26 13.52 -6.09 10.55
CA LYS A 26 13.38 -7.11 11.57
C LYS A 26 14.04 -8.43 11.17
N HIS A 27 13.92 -8.81 9.91
CA HIS A 27 14.64 -9.99 9.40
C HIS A 27 16.15 -9.79 9.47
N GLY A 28 16.62 -8.59 9.14
CA GLY A 28 18.04 -8.26 9.22
C GLY A 28 18.60 -8.36 10.62
N LYS A 29 17.77 -8.13 11.64
CA LYS A 29 18.18 -8.22 13.05
C LYS A 29 17.95 -9.60 13.65
N GLY A 30 17.39 -10.54 12.89
CA GLY A 30 17.12 -11.86 13.38
C GLY A 30 15.82 -12.02 14.14
N ASN A 31 15.00 -10.98 14.21
CA ASN A 31 13.71 -11.00 14.89
C ASN A 31 12.64 -11.54 13.94
N HIS A 32 12.72 -12.83 13.62
CA HIS A 32 11.89 -13.41 12.57
C HIS A 32 10.40 -13.48 12.90
N ASP A 33 10.04 -13.67 14.17
CA ASP A 33 8.63 -13.67 14.57
C ASP A 33 7.99 -12.30 14.37
N GLU A 34 8.70 -11.25 14.78
CA GLU A 34 8.24 -9.87 14.59
C GLU A 34 8.24 -9.50 13.10
N ALA A 35 9.25 -9.98 12.37
CA ALA A 35 9.31 -9.75 10.93
C ALA A 35 8.12 -10.37 10.21
N HIS A 36 7.72 -11.58 10.64
CA HIS A 36 6.56 -12.23 10.05
C HIS A 36 5.28 -11.43 10.31
N ALA A 37 5.11 -10.90 11.53
CA ALA A 37 3.96 -10.06 11.86
C ALA A 37 3.95 -8.80 11.00
N GLU A 38 5.09 -8.17 10.79
CA GLU A 38 5.20 -6.99 9.92
C GLU A 38 4.95 -7.35 8.46
N SER A 39 5.39 -8.54 8.04
CA SER A 39 5.15 -9.03 6.70
C SER A 39 3.66 -9.22 6.44
N SER A 40 2.93 -9.79 7.39
CA SER A 40 1.47 -9.95 7.28
C SER A 40 0.78 -8.60 7.18
N LYS A 41 1.22 -7.65 7.98
CA LYS A 41 0.69 -6.28 7.95
C LYS A 41 1.00 -5.61 6.61
N ALA A 42 2.21 -5.79 6.11
CA ALA A 42 2.62 -5.22 4.82
C ALA A 42 1.79 -5.82 3.69
N HIS A 43 1.52 -7.10 3.74
CA HIS A 43 0.70 -7.77 2.73
C HIS A 43 -0.72 -7.18 2.70
N SER A 44 -1.34 -7.02 3.87
CA SER A 44 -2.67 -6.41 3.99
C SER A 44 -2.67 -4.98 3.47
N SER A 45 -1.63 -4.20 3.82
CA SER A 45 -1.50 -2.82 3.36
C SER A 45 -1.32 -2.76 1.85
N SER A 46 -0.55 -3.68 1.28
CA SER A 46 -0.35 -3.75 -0.17
C SER A 46 -1.64 -4.08 -0.92
N GLN A 47 -2.46 -4.98 -0.36
CA GLN A 47 -3.75 -5.30 -0.96
C GLN A 47 -4.67 -4.08 -0.96
N ALA A 48 -4.73 -3.36 0.16
CA ALA A 48 -5.53 -2.13 0.27
C ALA A 48 -5.04 -1.07 -0.71
N ALA A 49 -3.72 -0.92 -0.83
CA ALA A 49 -3.13 0.05 -1.75
C ALA A 49 -3.43 -0.30 -3.20
N HIS A 50 -3.36 -1.58 -3.54
CA HIS A 50 -3.67 -2.05 -4.90
C HIS A 50 -5.14 -1.75 -5.24
N LYS A 51 -6.04 -2.04 -4.31
CA LYS A 51 -7.46 -1.73 -4.51
C LYS A 51 -7.68 -0.24 -4.72
N ALA A 52 -7.03 0.58 -3.91
CA ALA A 52 -7.14 2.03 -4.03
C ALA A 52 -6.61 2.52 -5.38
N SER A 53 -5.52 1.92 -5.87
CA SER A 53 -4.97 2.25 -7.19
C SER A 53 -5.94 1.88 -8.30
N THR A 54 -6.58 0.72 -8.20
CA THR A 54 -7.58 0.28 -9.17
C THR A 54 -8.76 1.25 -9.20
N ASP A 55 -9.26 1.64 -8.02
CA ASP A 55 -10.36 2.59 -7.91
C ASP A 55 -9.96 3.95 -8.49
N ALA A 56 -8.76 4.42 -8.17
CA ALA A 56 -8.26 5.71 -8.66
C ALA A 56 -8.13 5.72 -10.17
N HIS A 57 -7.61 4.63 -10.73
CA HIS A 57 -7.46 4.50 -12.18
C HIS A 57 -8.83 4.51 -12.86
N GLY A 58 -9.82 3.80 -12.29
CA GLY A 58 -11.16 3.80 -12.82
C GLY A 58 -11.77 5.19 -12.87
N LYS A 59 -11.59 5.96 -11.79
CA LYS A 59 -12.11 7.33 -11.74
C LYS A 59 -11.37 8.26 -12.69
N SER A 60 -10.07 8.05 -12.85
CA SER A 60 -9.26 8.83 -13.79
C SER A 60 -9.73 8.57 -15.23
N ALA A 61 -9.96 7.30 -15.57
CA ALA A 61 -10.44 6.93 -16.90
C ALA A 61 -11.83 7.53 -17.19
N THR A 62 -12.71 7.53 -16.19
CA THR A 62 -14.04 8.14 -16.32
C THR A 62 -13.93 9.64 -16.57
N SER A 63 -13.04 10.32 -15.81
CA SER A 63 -12.83 11.77 -16.00
C SER A 63 -12.26 12.08 -17.37
N ALA A 64 -11.35 11.26 -17.86
CA ALA A 64 -10.73 11.46 -19.17
C ALA A 64 -11.70 11.33 -20.32
N LYS A 65 -12.78 10.60 -20.14
CA LYS A 65 -13.81 10.42 -21.18
C LYS A 65 -14.74 11.62 -21.32
N LYS A 66 -14.70 12.53 -20.38
CA LYS A 66 -15.50 13.76 -20.44
C LYS A 66 -14.81 14.82 -21.25
#